data_365c5be8755e3c94f81089860f4777bb
#
_entry.id   365c5be8755e3c94f81089860f4777bb
#
_cell.length_a   1.000
_cell.length_b   1.000
_cell.length_c   1.000
_cell.angle_alpha   90.00
_cell.angle_beta   90.00
_cell.angle_gamma   90.00
#
_symmetry.space_group_name_H-M   'P 1'
#
loop_
_entity.id
_entity.type
_entity.pdbx_description
1 polymer ?
#
loop_
_entity_poly.entity_id
_entity_poly.type
_entity_poly.pdbx_seq_one_letter_code
_entity_poly.pdbx_strand_id
1 'polypeptide(L)'
;MIVDGKAGAQLVSSRSAAEYGLTANGASGGESPSALNMKAGALPDADILKQLGTGLYISNLWYLNFSDQPAARLTGMTRFATFWVENGEIQAPVNTMRFDDSAFSLLGSQLEALTEERELLLSASTYSQRATASALLPGALVNRLTLTL
;
A
#
# COMPACT_ATOMS: atom_id res chain seq x y z
N MET A 1 -13.71 4.49 -4.66
CA MET A 1 -12.40 4.52 -5.37
C MET A 1 -11.77 5.91 -5.17
N ILE A 2 -10.48 6.04 -5.36
CA ILE A 2 -9.77 7.33 -5.25
C ILE A 2 -9.36 7.77 -6.66
N VAL A 3 -9.66 9.01 -7.03
CA VAL A 3 -9.31 9.62 -8.30
C VAL A 3 -8.67 10.97 -8.02
N ASP A 4 -7.44 11.17 -8.45
CA ASP A 4 -6.66 12.39 -8.23
C ASP A 4 -6.64 12.82 -6.75
N GLY A 5 -6.42 11.85 -5.86
CA GLY A 5 -6.37 12.05 -4.40
C GLY A 5 -7.73 12.33 -3.73
N LYS A 6 -8.83 12.27 -4.46
CA LYS A 6 -10.18 12.52 -3.94
C LYS A 6 -11.01 11.24 -3.91
N ALA A 7 -11.88 11.13 -2.90
CA ALA A 7 -12.86 10.05 -2.84
C ALA A 7 -13.80 10.12 -4.07
N GLY A 8 -13.86 9.03 -4.81
CA GLY A 8 -14.76 8.85 -5.95
C GLY A 8 -15.91 7.90 -5.62
N ALA A 9 -16.34 7.11 -6.62
CA ALA A 9 -17.43 6.17 -6.46
C ALA A 9 -17.18 5.16 -5.31
N GLN A 10 -18.17 4.98 -4.47
CA GLN A 10 -18.16 3.99 -3.38
C GLN A 10 -18.50 2.60 -3.92
N LEU A 11 -18.08 1.56 -3.21
CA LEU A 11 -18.59 0.22 -3.40
C LEU A 11 -19.90 0.10 -2.62
N VAL A 12 -20.98 -0.24 -3.33
CA VAL A 12 -22.32 -0.29 -2.75
C VAL A 12 -22.91 -1.68 -2.99
N SER A 13 -23.05 -2.43 -1.89
CA SER A 13 -23.74 -3.74 -1.90
C SER A 13 -25.26 -3.56 -2.05
N SER A 14 -25.97 -4.64 -2.36
CA SER A 14 -27.43 -4.63 -2.40
C SER A 14 -28.04 -4.29 -1.02
N ARG A 15 -27.35 -4.65 0.06
CA ARG A 15 -27.77 -4.33 1.43
C ARG A 15 -27.68 -2.83 1.68
N SER A 16 -26.52 -2.23 1.48
CA SER A 16 -26.31 -0.79 1.68
C SER A 16 -27.17 0.05 0.74
N ALA A 17 -27.39 -0.42 -0.50
CA ALA A 17 -28.30 0.22 -1.43
C ALA A 17 -29.73 0.33 -0.86
N ALA A 18 -30.24 -0.77 -0.28
CA ALA A 18 -31.57 -0.80 0.32
C ALA A 18 -31.64 0.05 1.62
N GLU A 19 -30.59 -0.02 2.45
CA GLU A 19 -30.54 0.67 3.74
C GLU A 19 -30.43 2.20 3.59
N TYR A 20 -29.63 2.67 2.63
CA TYR A 20 -29.32 4.10 2.45
C TYR A 20 -29.93 4.75 1.22
N GLY A 21 -30.77 4.05 0.48
CA GLY A 21 -31.38 4.58 -0.75
C GLY A 21 -30.38 4.83 -1.87
N LEU A 22 -29.31 4.04 -1.95
CA LEU A 22 -28.26 4.16 -2.95
C LEU A 22 -28.49 3.18 -4.12
N THR A 23 -27.72 3.33 -5.19
CA THR A 23 -27.71 2.37 -6.30
C THR A 23 -26.62 1.33 -6.08
N ALA A 24 -26.98 0.05 -6.02
CA ALA A 24 -26.02 -1.05 -5.96
C ALA A 24 -25.16 -1.09 -7.22
N ASN A 25 -23.86 -1.37 -7.07
CA ASN A 25 -22.91 -1.44 -8.19
C ASN A 25 -22.17 -2.79 -8.26
N GLY A 26 -22.78 -3.85 -7.73
CA GLY A 26 -22.21 -5.20 -7.76
C GLY A 26 -21.17 -5.48 -6.69
N ALA A 27 -21.00 -4.59 -5.73
CA ALA A 27 -20.10 -4.84 -4.60
C ALA A 27 -20.55 -6.03 -3.77
N SER A 28 -19.59 -6.78 -3.22
CA SER A 28 -19.84 -7.83 -2.23
C SER A 28 -20.43 -7.24 -0.94
N GLY A 29 -20.97 -8.10 -0.07
CA GLY A 29 -21.51 -7.65 1.23
C GLY A 29 -20.48 -6.97 2.15
N GLY A 30 -19.18 -7.21 1.94
CA GLY A 30 -18.10 -6.54 2.68
C GLY A 30 -17.65 -5.22 2.08
N GLU A 31 -18.17 -4.84 0.92
CA GLU A 31 -17.88 -3.58 0.21
C GLU A 31 -16.39 -3.26 0.06
N SER A 32 -15.57 -4.30 0.01
CA SER A 32 -14.13 -4.22 -0.20
C SER A 32 -13.76 -4.62 -1.62
N PRO A 33 -12.75 -3.98 -2.24
CA PRO A 33 -12.30 -4.34 -3.56
C PRO A 33 -11.63 -5.71 -3.56
N SER A 34 -11.98 -6.57 -4.53
CA SER A 34 -11.30 -7.85 -4.75
C SER A 34 -10.07 -7.73 -5.67
N ALA A 35 -10.00 -6.66 -6.44
CA ALA A 35 -8.85 -6.34 -7.27
C ALA A 35 -8.52 -4.85 -7.15
N LEU A 36 -7.28 -4.56 -6.78
CA LEU A 36 -6.76 -3.20 -6.68
C LEU A 36 -5.84 -2.92 -7.86
N ASN A 37 -5.96 -1.74 -8.43
CA ASN A 37 -5.07 -1.27 -9.49
C ASN A 37 -4.70 0.18 -9.19
N MET A 38 -3.45 0.39 -8.80
CA MET A 38 -2.89 1.72 -8.59
C MET A 38 -2.14 2.14 -9.84
N LYS A 39 -2.36 3.38 -10.27
CA LYS A 39 -1.66 3.94 -11.43
C LYS A 39 -0.16 4.01 -11.17
N ALA A 40 0.66 3.66 -12.16
CA ALA A 40 2.10 3.83 -12.13
C ALA A 40 2.49 5.32 -12.03
N GLY A 41 3.65 5.57 -11.46
CA GLY A 41 4.34 6.85 -11.53
C GLY A 41 5.29 6.93 -12.71
N ALA A 42 6.35 7.72 -12.54
CA ALA A 42 7.36 7.94 -13.57
C ALA A 42 8.79 7.65 -13.07
N LEU A 43 8.96 7.08 -11.88
CA LEU A 43 10.29 6.72 -11.36
C LEU A 43 10.73 5.39 -11.97
N PRO A 44 11.77 5.36 -12.84
CA PRO A 44 12.28 4.12 -13.39
C PRO A 44 12.83 3.21 -12.28
N ASP A 45 12.58 1.91 -12.35
CA ASP A 45 13.06 0.96 -11.36
C ASP A 45 14.58 0.94 -11.20
N ALA A 46 15.32 1.19 -12.29
CA ALA A 46 16.78 1.30 -12.26
C ALA A 46 17.29 2.51 -11.45
N ASP A 47 16.46 3.53 -11.25
CA ASP A 47 16.83 4.76 -10.54
C ASP A 47 16.33 4.80 -9.09
N ILE A 48 15.61 3.78 -8.61
CA ILE A 48 15.00 3.74 -7.26
C ILE A 48 16.03 4.04 -6.17
N LEU A 49 17.15 3.31 -6.15
CA LEU A 49 18.16 3.48 -5.10
C LEU A 49 18.85 4.84 -5.19
N LYS A 50 19.11 5.31 -6.40
CA LYS A 50 19.70 6.63 -6.64
C LYS A 50 18.77 7.75 -6.17
N GLN A 51 17.48 7.63 -6.46
CA GLN A 51 16.48 8.61 -6.02
C GLN A 51 16.25 8.57 -4.50
N LEU A 52 16.31 7.39 -3.88
CA LEU A 52 16.28 7.23 -2.43
C LEU A 52 17.49 7.93 -1.78
N GLY A 53 18.65 7.91 -2.41
CA GLY A 53 19.87 8.50 -1.89
C GLY A 53 20.36 7.80 -0.63
N THR A 54 19.90 8.25 0.54
CA THR A 54 20.21 7.63 1.84
C THR A 54 18.92 7.35 2.62
N GLY A 55 18.70 6.10 3.01
CA GLY A 55 17.48 5.69 3.70
C GLY A 55 17.27 4.18 3.74
N LEU A 56 16.04 3.76 3.88
CA LEU A 56 15.67 2.34 3.94
C LEU A 56 14.99 1.91 2.63
N TYR A 57 15.51 0.87 2.02
CA TYR A 57 14.79 0.10 1.01
C TYR A 57 14.04 -1.04 1.70
N ILE A 58 12.72 -1.07 1.57
CA ILE A 58 11.85 -2.05 2.23
C ILE A 58 11.07 -2.81 1.16
N SER A 59 11.32 -4.11 1.03
CA SER A 59 10.61 -4.93 0.03
C SER A 59 9.16 -5.20 0.41
N ASN A 60 8.89 -5.38 1.70
CA ASN A 60 7.57 -5.75 2.21
C ASN A 60 7.28 -5.13 3.56
N LEU A 61 6.01 -4.77 3.74
CA LEU A 61 5.39 -4.52 5.05
C LEU A 61 4.53 -5.74 5.40
N TRP A 62 4.62 -6.19 6.65
CA TRP A 62 3.97 -7.40 7.10
C TRP A 62 3.18 -7.19 8.38
N TYR A 63 2.19 -8.05 8.63
CA TYR A 63 1.36 -8.02 9.82
C TYR A 63 0.66 -6.68 10.02
N LEU A 64 0.08 -6.18 8.92
CA LEU A 64 -0.59 -4.90 8.88
C LEU A 64 -1.91 -4.94 9.65
N ASN A 65 -2.09 -3.99 10.54
CA ASN A 65 -3.34 -3.75 11.26
C ASN A 65 -3.61 -2.24 11.34
N PHE A 66 -4.86 -1.88 11.52
CA PHE A 66 -5.19 -0.50 11.88
C PHE A 66 -4.91 -0.26 13.37
N SER A 67 -4.04 0.71 13.67
CA SER A 67 -3.90 1.27 15.03
C SER A 67 -4.92 2.38 15.29
N ASP A 68 -5.33 3.10 14.23
CA ASP A 68 -6.43 4.07 14.24
C ASP A 68 -7.10 4.06 12.87
N GLN A 69 -8.28 3.48 12.78
CA GLN A 69 -9.00 3.30 11.52
C GLN A 69 -9.51 4.62 10.91
N PRO A 70 -10.11 5.56 11.67
CA PRO A 70 -10.50 6.87 11.14
C PRO A 70 -9.35 7.67 10.55
N ALA A 71 -8.15 7.61 11.16
CA ALA A 71 -6.95 8.27 10.67
C ALA A 71 -6.21 7.47 9.59
N ALA A 72 -6.75 6.31 9.16
CA ALA A 72 -6.06 5.32 8.32
C ALA A 72 -4.64 5.03 8.81
N ARG A 73 -4.48 4.95 10.14
CA ARG A 73 -3.19 4.71 10.77
C ARG A 73 -2.94 3.22 10.84
N LEU A 74 -1.82 2.81 10.28
CA LEU A 74 -1.40 1.43 10.15
C LEU A 74 -0.18 1.16 11.02
N THR A 75 -0.21 0.05 11.72
CA THR A 75 0.97 -0.52 12.36
C THR A 75 1.33 -1.85 11.71
N GLY A 76 2.60 -2.20 11.76
CA GLY A 76 3.11 -3.43 11.19
C GLY A 76 4.62 -3.55 11.38
N MET A 77 5.22 -4.38 10.56
CA MET A 77 6.67 -4.63 10.60
C MET A 77 7.25 -4.58 9.18
N THR A 78 8.49 -4.10 9.05
CA THR A 78 9.30 -4.38 7.86
C THR A 78 9.65 -5.86 7.86
N ARG A 79 9.69 -6.49 6.68
CA ARG A 79 10.00 -7.91 6.61
C ARG A 79 10.71 -8.25 5.30
N PHE A 80 11.35 -9.43 5.31
CA PHE A 80 12.17 -9.95 4.22
C PHE A 80 13.34 -9.02 3.92
N ALA A 81 13.53 -8.61 2.65
CA ALA A 81 14.63 -7.79 2.23
C ALA A 81 14.41 -6.32 2.64
N THR A 82 14.99 -5.95 3.77
CA THR A 82 15.08 -4.55 4.22
C THR A 82 16.56 -4.18 4.31
N PHE A 83 16.94 -3.11 3.62
CA PHE A 83 18.33 -2.71 3.49
C PHE A 83 18.54 -1.25 3.86
N TRP A 84 19.69 -0.97 4.48
CA TRP A 84 20.23 0.37 4.59
C TRP A 84 20.92 0.75 3.27
N VAL A 85 20.57 1.91 2.76
CA VAL A 85 21.12 2.50 1.52
C VAL A 85 21.83 3.78 1.88
N GLU A 86 23.04 4.00 1.33
CA GLU A 86 23.77 5.26 1.39
C GLU A 86 24.24 5.64 0.00
N ASN A 87 24.07 6.89 -0.37
CA ASN A 87 24.46 7.44 -1.66
C ASN A 87 23.96 6.62 -2.86
N GLY A 88 22.76 6.04 -2.74
CA GLY A 88 22.17 5.21 -3.78
C GLY A 88 22.68 3.77 -3.86
N GLU A 89 23.47 3.32 -2.89
CA GLU A 89 24.05 1.98 -2.86
C GLU A 89 23.61 1.21 -1.60
N ILE A 90 23.25 -0.05 -1.76
CA ILE A 90 22.90 -0.94 -0.64
C ILE A 90 24.18 -1.23 0.16
N GLN A 91 24.15 -0.91 1.45
CA GLN A 91 25.28 -1.11 2.36
C GLN A 91 25.12 -2.38 3.19
N ALA A 92 23.96 -2.59 3.80
CA ALA A 92 23.74 -3.69 4.71
C ALA A 92 22.27 -4.08 4.82
N PRO A 93 21.94 -5.35 5.11
CA PRO A 93 20.63 -5.72 5.58
C PRO A 93 20.37 -5.14 6.97
N VAL A 94 19.13 -4.78 7.25
CA VAL A 94 18.70 -4.32 8.58
C VAL A 94 17.68 -5.28 9.18
N ASN A 95 17.66 -5.32 10.51
CA ASN A 95 16.73 -6.14 11.26
C ASN A 95 15.28 -5.67 11.02
N THR A 96 14.35 -6.57 11.25
CA THR A 96 12.92 -6.25 11.24
C THR A 96 12.62 -5.15 12.27
N MET A 97 11.94 -4.12 11.82
CA MET A 97 11.52 -2.98 12.64
C MET A 97 10.01 -2.84 12.62
N ARG A 98 9.44 -2.38 13.71
CA ARG A 98 8.04 -1.98 13.75
C ARG A 98 7.88 -0.59 13.17
N PHE A 99 6.71 -0.33 12.58
CA PHE A 99 6.31 1.00 12.17
C PHE A 99 4.87 1.29 12.61
N ASP A 100 4.55 2.56 12.71
CA ASP A 100 3.20 3.06 12.90
C ASP A 100 3.07 4.42 12.19
N ASP A 101 2.32 4.46 11.11
CA ASP A 101 2.14 5.68 10.32
C ASP A 101 0.77 5.72 9.62
N SER A 102 0.35 6.91 9.18
CA SER A 102 -0.90 7.08 8.47
C SER A 102 -0.74 6.83 6.97
N ALA A 103 -1.59 5.97 6.40
CA ALA A 103 -1.65 5.76 4.96
C ALA A 103 -1.97 7.05 4.21
N PHE A 104 -2.78 7.96 4.79
CA PHE A 104 -3.02 9.28 4.19
C PHE A 104 -1.76 10.14 4.14
N SER A 105 -0.88 10.03 5.15
CA SER A 105 0.41 10.71 5.15
C SER A 105 1.35 10.09 4.12
N LEU A 106 1.54 8.78 4.18
CA LEU A 106 2.48 8.06 3.31
C LEU A 106 2.15 8.18 1.83
N LEU A 107 0.87 8.05 1.47
CA LEU A 107 0.39 8.15 0.08
C LEU A 107 -0.06 9.57 -0.30
N GLY A 108 0.16 10.54 0.54
CA GLY A 108 -0.18 11.95 0.35
C GLY A 108 1.02 12.85 0.54
N SER A 109 1.11 13.54 1.67
CA SER A 109 2.13 14.57 1.91
C SER A 109 3.57 14.05 1.99
N GLN A 110 3.76 12.78 2.27
CA GLN A 110 5.09 12.14 2.32
C GLN A 110 5.46 11.44 1.02
N LEU A 111 4.53 11.29 0.08
CA LEU A 111 4.79 10.62 -1.18
C LEU A 111 5.63 11.52 -2.10
N GLU A 112 6.80 11.06 -2.48
CA GLU A 112 7.67 11.75 -3.45
C GLU A 112 7.48 11.22 -4.87
N ALA A 113 7.48 9.91 -5.01
CA ALA A 113 7.34 9.28 -6.32
C ALA A 113 6.70 7.89 -6.22
N LEU A 114 6.12 7.46 -7.33
CA LEU A 114 5.73 6.07 -7.59
C LEU A 114 6.57 5.54 -8.74
N THR A 115 6.88 4.23 -8.69
CA THR A 115 7.64 3.59 -9.76
C THR A 115 6.84 3.49 -11.06
N GLU A 116 7.57 3.42 -12.17
CA GLU A 116 7.02 3.18 -13.50
C GLU A 116 6.54 1.73 -13.64
N GLU A 117 7.32 0.77 -13.13
CA GLU A 117 6.93 -0.63 -13.09
C GLU A 117 5.98 -0.90 -11.93
N ARG A 118 5.15 -1.92 -12.11
CA ARG A 118 4.17 -2.35 -11.11
C ARG A 118 4.23 -3.85 -10.91
N GLU A 119 4.10 -4.28 -9.68
CA GLU A 119 4.06 -5.69 -9.31
C GLU A 119 2.62 -6.18 -9.17
N LEU A 120 2.33 -7.36 -9.73
CA LEU A 120 1.06 -8.05 -9.54
C LEU A 120 1.14 -9.00 -8.34
N LEU A 121 0.48 -8.61 -7.28
CA LEU A 121 0.35 -9.39 -6.05
C LEU A 121 -0.94 -10.22 -6.11
N LEU A 122 -0.80 -11.54 -6.04
CA LEU A 122 -1.93 -12.47 -6.01
C LEU A 122 -2.13 -13.00 -4.59
N SER A 123 -3.39 -13.11 -4.17
CA SER A 123 -3.70 -13.77 -2.90
C SER A 123 -3.28 -15.24 -2.96
N ALA A 124 -2.52 -15.67 -1.96
CA ALA A 124 -2.14 -17.08 -1.79
C ALA A 124 -3.16 -17.88 -0.94
N SER A 125 -4.24 -17.25 -0.47
CA SER A 125 -5.23 -17.91 0.36
C SER A 125 -6.02 -18.97 -0.42
N THR A 126 -6.11 -20.15 0.17
CA THR A 126 -6.89 -21.27 -0.35
C THR A 126 -7.90 -21.79 0.68
N TYR A 127 -8.14 -21.02 1.76
CA TYR A 127 -9.08 -21.40 2.80
C TYR A 127 -10.51 -21.48 2.24
N SER A 128 -11.16 -22.60 2.38
CA SER A 128 -12.46 -22.97 1.80
C SER A 128 -12.48 -23.00 0.26
N GLN A 129 -11.85 -22.08 -0.41
CA GLN A 129 -11.69 -22.02 -1.86
C GLN A 129 -10.51 -21.12 -2.22
N ARG A 130 -10.06 -21.20 -3.47
CA ARG A 130 -9.00 -20.31 -3.93
C ARG A 130 -9.49 -18.87 -3.96
N ALA A 131 -8.76 -17.99 -3.27
CA ALA A 131 -8.99 -16.56 -3.36
C ALA A 131 -8.56 -16.03 -4.74
N THR A 132 -9.33 -15.11 -5.28
CA THR A 132 -9.03 -14.41 -6.54
C THR A 132 -8.62 -12.96 -6.32
N ALA A 133 -8.43 -12.56 -5.05
CA ALA A 133 -8.00 -11.21 -4.73
C ALA A 133 -6.60 -10.94 -5.29
N SER A 134 -6.43 -9.74 -5.83
CA SER A 134 -5.17 -9.31 -6.45
C SER A 134 -4.95 -7.81 -6.26
N ALA A 135 -3.70 -7.39 -6.38
CA ALA A 135 -3.35 -5.98 -6.41
C ALA A 135 -2.21 -5.76 -7.41
N LEU A 136 -2.36 -4.78 -8.29
CA LEU A 136 -1.32 -4.32 -9.21
C LEU A 136 -0.85 -2.96 -8.74
N LEU A 137 0.34 -2.91 -8.14
CA LEU A 137 0.83 -1.76 -7.39
C LEU A 137 2.24 -1.35 -7.83
N PRO A 138 2.52 -0.03 -7.95
CA PRO A 138 3.88 0.48 -8.05
C PRO A 138 4.58 0.46 -6.69
N GLY A 139 5.91 0.53 -6.70
CA GLY A 139 6.69 0.92 -5.54
C GLY A 139 6.42 2.39 -5.18
N ALA A 140 6.62 2.75 -3.92
CA ALA A 140 6.44 4.11 -3.45
C ALA A 140 7.71 4.62 -2.76
N LEU A 141 8.22 5.76 -3.22
CA LEU A 141 9.24 6.53 -2.53
C LEU A 141 8.56 7.54 -1.62
N VAL A 142 8.86 7.48 -0.34
CA VAL A 142 8.28 8.38 0.67
C VAL A 142 9.40 9.08 1.45
N ASN A 143 9.15 10.33 1.83
CA ASN A 143 10.11 11.13 2.60
C ASN A 143 10.38 10.55 3.99
N ARG A 144 9.38 9.92 4.58
CA ARG A 144 9.48 9.42 5.94
C ARG A 144 8.51 8.26 6.18
N LEU A 145 8.99 7.25 6.90
CA LEU A 145 8.19 6.24 7.57
C LEU A 145 8.52 6.26 9.06
N THR A 146 7.52 6.35 9.91
CA THR A 146 7.71 6.38 11.36
C THR A 146 7.95 4.97 11.90
N LEU A 147 9.18 4.70 12.29
CA LEU A 147 9.56 3.44 12.94
C LEU A 147 9.34 3.56 14.45
N THR A 148 8.92 2.46 15.07
CA THR A 148 8.71 2.33 16.52
C THR A 148 9.58 1.21 17.06
N LEU A 149 10.18 1.42 18.23
CA LEU A 149 10.99 0.42 18.94
C LEU A 149 10.09 -0.56 19.69
#